data_e9485f9bf27fe97fd5199f1f9c772973
#
_entry.id   e9485f9bf27fe97fd5199f1f9c772973
#
_cell.length_a   1.000
_cell.length_b   1.000
_cell.length_c   1.000
_cell.angle_alpha   90.00
_cell.angle_beta   90.00
_cell.angle_gamma   90.00
#
_symmetry.space_group_name_H-M   'P 1'
#
loop_
_entity.id
_entity.type
_entity.pdbx_description
1 polymer ?
#
loop_
_entity_poly.entity_id
_entity_poly.type
_entity_poly.pdbx_seq_one_letter_code
_entity_poly.pdbx_strand_id
1 'polypeptide(L)'
;GMSMHPVEHVLYFSGILLHWVLLSHPLHAIFHVQQTGLAPALGHVGFHKLLTKRDTVYGIGQRYFHFLHHRYFECNYGGDGTVPLDKWFGSWHDGTPESHEIMRSRRAKVHGV
;
A
#
# COMPACT_ATOMS: atom_id res chain seq x y z
N GLY A 1 -6.91 -10.62 -9.87
CA GLY A 1 -5.65 -11.27 -9.61
C GLY A 1 -4.54 -10.24 -9.58
N MET A 2 -3.61 -10.41 -8.68
CA MET A 2 -2.42 -9.55 -8.65
C MET A 2 -1.59 -9.82 -9.90
N SER A 3 -1.63 -8.89 -10.84
CA SER A 3 -0.83 -8.93 -12.06
C SER A 3 0.48 -8.21 -11.78
N MET A 4 1.45 -8.94 -11.22
CA MET A 4 2.82 -8.46 -11.04
C MET A 4 3.69 -9.01 -12.18
N HIS A 5 4.68 -8.21 -12.59
CA HIS A 5 5.68 -8.67 -13.55
C HIS A 5 6.47 -9.86 -12.97
N PRO A 6 6.83 -10.88 -13.75
CA PRO A 6 7.57 -12.05 -13.23
C PRO A 6 8.84 -11.69 -12.46
N VAL A 7 9.57 -10.68 -12.89
CA VAL A 7 10.78 -10.19 -12.19
C VAL A 7 10.44 -9.63 -10.81
N GLU A 8 9.34 -8.88 -10.70
CA GLU A 8 8.85 -8.36 -9.41
C GLU A 8 8.46 -9.50 -8.47
N HIS A 9 7.82 -10.55 -8.98
CA HIS A 9 7.52 -11.75 -8.22
C HIS A 9 8.77 -12.40 -7.64
N VAL A 10 9.79 -12.60 -8.48
CA VAL A 10 11.05 -13.19 -8.05
C VAL A 10 11.71 -12.33 -6.97
N LEU A 11 11.79 -11.01 -7.17
CA LEU A 11 12.37 -10.10 -6.19
C LEU A 11 11.55 -10.07 -4.89
N TYR A 12 10.23 -10.03 -4.98
CA TYR A 12 9.35 -9.96 -3.84
C TYR A 12 9.44 -11.21 -2.95
N PHE A 13 9.45 -12.40 -3.55
CA PHE A 13 9.54 -13.66 -2.81
C PHE A 13 10.98 -14.06 -2.46
N SER A 14 12.00 -13.46 -3.08
CA SER A 14 13.40 -13.74 -2.76
C SER A 14 13.78 -13.35 -1.32
N GLY A 15 13.00 -12.48 -0.68
CA GLY A 15 13.20 -12.12 0.73
C GLY A 15 13.24 -13.32 1.68
N ILE A 16 12.60 -14.45 1.32
CA ILE A 16 12.65 -15.68 2.12
C ILE A 16 14.07 -16.25 2.19
N LEU A 17 14.90 -16.02 1.17
CA LEU A 17 16.27 -16.51 1.14
C LEU A 17 17.16 -15.89 2.24
N LEU A 18 16.74 -14.73 2.77
CA LEU A 18 17.40 -14.11 3.93
C LEU A 18 17.39 -15.03 5.16
N HIS A 19 16.41 -15.91 5.30
CA HIS A 19 16.33 -16.86 6.40
C HIS A 19 17.38 -17.97 6.32
N TRP A 20 18.05 -18.16 5.18
CA TRP A 20 19.19 -19.05 5.05
C TRP A 20 20.50 -18.40 5.51
N VAL A 21 20.59 -17.08 5.38
CA VAL A 21 21.78 -16.31 5.77
C VAL A 21 21.68 -15.88 7.22
N LEU A 22 20.48 -15.47 7.65
CA LEU A 22 20.20 -15.07 9.02
C LEU A 22 19.71 -16.30 9.81
N LEU A 23 20.42 -16.64 10.88
CA LEU A 23 20.00 -17.69 11.79
C LEU A 23 18.64 -17.33 12.40
N SER A 24 17.59 -17.90 11.85
CA SER A 24 16.24 -17.65 12.29
C SER A 24 15.49 -18.98 12.50
N HIS A 25 14.52 -18.97 13.42
CA HIS A 25 13.69 -20.15 13.63
C HIS A 25 12.86 -20.43 12.36
N PRO A 26 12.66 -21.71 11.95
CA PRO A 26 11.88 -22.05 10.74
C PRO A 26 10.47 -21.44 10.70
N LEU A 27 9.83 -21.21 11.84
CA LEU A 27 8.54 -20.52 11.92
C LEU A 27 8.59 -19.09 11.40
N HIS A 28 9.72 -18.40 11.49
CA HIS A 28 9.87 -17.06 10.91
C HIS A 28 9.81 -17.09 9.39
N ALA A 29 10.40 -18.11 8.77
CA ALA A 29 10.32 -18.29 7.31
C ALA A 29 8.88 -18.58 6.87
N ILE A 30 8.17 -19.45 7.58
CA ILE A 30 6.77 -19.78 7.31
C ILE A 30 5.91 -18.52 7.47
N PHE A 31 6.08 -17.77 8.56
CA PHE A 31 5.38 -16.51 8.79
C PHE A 31 5.65 -15.49 7.69
N HIS A 32 6.91 -15.36 7.27
CA HIS A 32 7.30 -14.46 6.18
C HIS A 32 6.58 -14.80 4.88
N VAL A 33 6.57 -16.08 4.48
CA VAL A 33 5.85 -16.52 3.26
C VAL A 33 4.35 -16.24 3.36
N GLN A 34 3.74 -16.52 4.50
CA GLN A 34 2.32 -16.24 4.70
C GLN A 34 2.02 -14.74 4.64
N GLN A 35 2.84 -13.91 5.29
CA GLN A 35 2.66 -12.45 5.22
C GLN A 35 2.86 -11.94 3.81
N THR A 36 3.88 -12.41 3.11
CA THR A 36 4.17 -12.01 1.73
C THR A 36 3.04 -12.40 0.78
N GLY A 37 2.44 -13.58 0.97
CA GLY A 37 1.35 -14.07 0.13
C GLY A 37 -0.03 -13.51 0.48
N LEU A 38 -0.35 -13.35 1.77
CA LEU A 38 -1.69 -13.00 2.25
C LEU A 38 -1.88 -11.50 2.47
N ALA A 39 -0.84 -10.79 2.91
CA ALA A 39 -0.97 -9.37 3.21
C ALA A 39 -1.43 -8.52 2.00
N PRO A 40 -0.92 -8.76 0.77
CA PRO A 40 -1.41 -8.07 -0.41
C PRO A 40 -2.89 -8.37 -0.70
N ALA A 41 -3.34 -9.62 -0.53
CA ALA A 41 -4.74 -9.99 -0.73
C ALA A 41 -5.67 -9.18 0.19
N LEU A 42 -5.28 -8.98 1.45
CA LEU A 42 -6.03 -8.17 2.40
C LEU A 42 -6.04 -6.67 2.02
N GLY A 43 -5.01 -6.17 1.34
CA GLY A 43 -4.95 -4.80 0.82
C GLY A 43 -5.92 -4.55 -0.34
N HIS A 44 -6.32 -5.59 -1.06
CA HIS A 44 -7.24 -5.51 -2.20
C HIS A 44 -8.69 -5.84 -1.83
N VAL A 45 -8.99 -6.19 -0.59
CA VAL A 45 -10.37 -6.35 -0.12
C VAL A 45 -11.01 -4.97 -0.05
N GLY A 46 -12.08 -4.74 -0.79
CA GLY A 46 -12.71 -3.43 -1.01
C GLY A 46 -13.36 -2.76 0.21
N PHE A 47 -13.01 -3.19 1.42
CA PHE A 47 -13.42 -2.53 2.66
C PHE A 47 -12.50 -1.38 2.99
N HIS A 48 -12.92 -0.16 2.70
CA HIS A 48 -12.13 1.03 2.94
C HIS A 48 -12.51 1.78 4.22
N LYS A 49 -13.64 1.43 4.85
CA LYS A 49 -14.08 2.05 6.12
C LYS A 49 -14.81 1.05 6.98
N LEU A 50 -14.41 0.94 8.24
CA LEU A 50 -15.21 0.36 9.31
C LEU A 50 -15.88 1.51 10.06
N LEU A 51 -17.19 1.65 9.88
CA LEU A 51 -18.01 2.58 10.67
C LEU A 51 -18.39 1.88 11.96
N THR A 52 -17.95 2.42 13.10
CA THR A 52 -18.47 2.00 14.41
C THR A 52 -19.73 2.79 14.73
N LYS A 53 -20.52 2.27 15.70
CA LYS A 53 -21.77 2.93 16.19
C LYS A 53 -21.59 4.39 16.65
N ARG A 54 -20.36 4.91 16.73
CA ARG A 54 -20.03 6.27 17.16
C ARG A 54 -19.55 7.16 16.01
N ASP A 55 -19.83 6.81 14.77
CA ASP A 55 -19.31 7.50 13.56
C ASP A 55 -17.77 7.69 13.55
N THR A 56 -17.08 6.97 14.42
CA THR A 56 -15.63 6.98 14.43
C THR A 56 -15.15 6.09 13.29
N VAL A 57 -14.53 6.69 12.31
CA VAL A 57 -13.88 5.97 11.21
C VAL A 57 -12.62 5.31 11.76
N TYR A 58 -12.72 4.04 12.17
CA TYR A 58 -11.53 3.20 12.27
C TYR A 58 -11.12 2.86 10.83
N GLY A 59 -10.31 3.74 10.27
CA GLY A 59 -9.63 3.42 9.04
C GLY A 59 -8.73 2.22 9.31
N ILE A 60 -8.85 1.21 8.47
CA ILE A 60 -7.77 0.30 8.18
C ILE A 60 -6.82 1.18 7.33
N GLY A 61 -6.18 2.16 8.00
CA GLY A 61 -5.60 3.34 7.35
C GLY A 61 -4.67 3.01 6.21
N GLN A 62 -3.76 2.07 6.43
CA GLN A 62 -2.79 1.62 5.45
C GLN A 62 -3.45 1.00 4.21
N ARG A 63 -4.45 0.16 4.39
CA ARG A 63 -5.18 -0.51 3.30
C ARG A 63 -6.01 0.45 2.47
N TYR A 64 -6.59 1.46 3.11
CA TYR A 64 -7.34 2.49 2.40
C TYR A 64 -6.44 3.35 1.51
N PHE A 65 -5.26 3.73 1.99
CA PHE A 65 -4.29 4.49 1.19
C PHE A 65 -3.77 3.69 0.01
N HIS A 66 -3.52 2.41 0.19
CA HIS A 66 -3.15 1.50 -0.89
C HIS A 66 -4.29 1.33 -1.92
N PHE A 67 -5.53 1.25 -1.46
CA PHE A 67 -6.70 1.25 -2.34
C PHE A 67 -6.79 2.55 -3.17
N LEU A 68 -6.57 3.71 -2.56
CA LEU A 68 -6.55 4.98 -3.28
C LEU A 68 -5.42 5.03 -4.31
N HIS A 69 -4.25 4.46 -4.01
CA HIS A 69 -3.17 4.29 -4.96
C HIS A 69 -3.63 3.49 -6.19
N HIS A 70 -4.19 2.32 -6.00
CA HIS A 70 -4.70 1.50 -7.12
C HIS A 70 -5.85 2.16 -7.88
N ARG A 71 -6.63 3.00 -7.23
CA ARG A 71 -7.73 3.72 -7.88
C ARG A 71 -7.25 4.88 -8.76
N TYR A 72 -6.24 5.60 -8.33
CA TYR A 72 -5.78 6.85 -8.96
C TYR A 72 -4.40 6.75 -9.58
N PHE A 73 -3.56 5.85 -9.13
CA PHE A 73 -2.16 5.62 -9.52
C PHE A 73 -1.19 6.79 -9.30
N GLU A 74 -1.68 7.97 -8.92
CA GLU A 74 -0.89 9.19 -8.79
C GLU A 74 -0.76 9.72 -7.36
N CYS A 75 -1.07 8.87 -6.39
CA CYS A 75 -1.00 9.19 -4.98
C CYS A 75 -0.59 7.97 -4.16
N ASN A 76 -0.18 8.20 -2.91
CA ASN A 76 0.09 7.16 -1.93
C ASN A 76 1.04 6.05 -2.41
N TYR A 77 2.14 6.42 -3.05
CA TYR A 77 3.15 5.49 -3.56
C TYR A 77 3.85 4.70 -2.46
N GLY A 78 3.95 5.28 -1.24
CA GLY A 78 4.53 4.63 -0.08
C GLY A 78 3.67 3.52 0.54
N GLY A 79 2.49 3.27 -0.01
CA GLY A 79 1.61 2.13 0.29
C GLY A 79 1.06 2.08 1.71
N ASP A 80 1.88 1.75 2.68
CA ASP A 80 1.43 1.45 4.04
C ASP A 80 1.37 2.64 4.98
N GLY A 81 1.95 3.80 4.62
CA GLY A 81 2.01 4.96 5.50
C GLY A 81 2.88 4.78 6.76
N THR A 82 3.62 3.69 6.87
CA THR A 82 4.55 3.45 7.99
C THR A 82 5.66 4.49 8.01
N VAL A 83 6.20 4.82 6.84
CA VAL A 83 7.10 5.96 6.64
C VAL A 83 6.33 7.02 5.88
N PRO A 84 6.26 8.28 6.34
CA PRO A 84 5.42 9.31 5.74
C PRO A 84 5.99 9.89 4.43
N LEU A 85 6.45 9.02 3.53
CA LEU A 85 7.07 9.39 2.25
C LEU A 85 6.11 10.25 1.40
N ASP A 86 4.86 9.84 1.31
CA ASP A 86 3.86 10.56 0.52
C ASP A 86 3.60 11.98 1.02
N LYS A 87 3.69 12.20 2.34
CA LYS A 87 3.61 13.55 2.90
C LYS A 87 4.84 14.38 2.57
N TRP A 88 6.03 13.77 2.63
CA TRP A 88 7.28 14.46 2.31
C TRP A 88 7.40 14.83 0.84
N PHE A 89 6.92 13.97 -0.04
CA PHE A 89 6.95 14.18 -1.50
C PHE A 89 5.66 14.77 -2.07
N GLY A 90 4.67 15.09 -1.23
CA GLY A 90 3.43 15.73 -1.65
C GLY A 90 2.50 14.83 -2.47
N SER A 91 2.66 13.50 -2.37
CA SER A 91 1.79 12.52 -3.03
C SER A 91 0.70 11.95 -2.12
N TRP A 92 0.60 12.48 -0.90
CA TRP A 92 -0.41 12.07 0.07
C TRP A 92 -1.83 12.38 -0.40
N HIS A 93 -2.72 11.41 -0.26
CA HIS A 93 -4.15 11.51 -0.54
C HIS A 93 -4.93 10.76 0.53
N ASP A 94 -5.82 11.44 1.22
CA ASP A 94 -6.61 10.89 2.33
C ASP A 94 -8.03 10.46 1.91
N GLY A 95 -8.39 10.66 0.64
CA GLY A 95 -9.70 10.35 0.10
C GLY A 95 -10.68 11.52 0.13
N THR A 96 -10.26 12.70 0.60
CA THR A 96 -11.09 13.91 0.59
C THR A 96 -11.14 14.56 -0.79
N PRO A 97 -12.19 15.36 -1.11
CA PRO A 97 -12.25 16.15 -2.34
C PRO A 97 -11.08 17.11 -2.49
N GLU A 98 -10.62 17.72 -1.39
CA GLU A 98 -9.49 18.64 -1.37
C GLU A 98 -8.20 17.96 -1.81
N SER A 99 -7.91 16.77 -1.26
CA SER A 99 -6.74 15.98 -1.68
C SER A 99 -6.83 15.57 -3.14
N HIS A 100 -8.03 15.34 -3.64
CA HIS A 100 -8.25 15.00 -5.05
C HIS A 100 -7.93 16.19 -5.98
N GLU A 101 -8.31 17.39 -5.61
CA GLU A 101 -7.98 18.61 -6.36
C GLU A 101 -6.48 18.88 -6.35
N ILE A 102 -5.81 18.70 -5.20
CA ILE A 102 -4.36 18.83 -5.10
C ILE A 102 -3.66 17.84 -6.04
N MET A 103 -4.10 16.58 -6.04
CA MET A 103 -3.57 15.55 -6.93
C MET A 103 -3.75 15.94 -8.41
N ARG A 104 -4.94 16.42 -8.79
CA ARG A 104 -5.23 16.87 -10.16
C ARG A 104 -4.35 18.05 -10.60
N SER A 105 -4.20 19.05 -9.73
CA SER A 105 -3.37 20.22 -10.02
C SER A 105 -1.90 19.87 -10.19
N ARG A 106 -1.40 18.90 -9.40
CA ARG A 106 -0.05 18.36 -9.54
C ARG A 106 0.14 17.63 -10.87
N ARG A 107 -0.83 16.81 -11.24
CA ARG A 107 -0.83 16.09 -12.53
C ARG A 107 -0.79 17.07 -13.70
N ALA A 108 -1.63 18.08 -13.68
CA ALA A 108 -1.66 19.12 -14.72
C ALA A 108 -0.29 19.80 -14.88
N LYS A 109 0.39 20.11 -13.77
CA LYS A 109 1.75 20.69 -13.80
C LYS A 109 2.80 19.76 -14.40
N VAL A 110 2.70 18.46 -14.12
CA VAL A 110 3.69 17.47 -14.60
C VAL A 110 3.49 17.16 -16.07
N HIS A 111 2.26 17.07 -16.54
CA HIS A 111 1.93 16.67 -17.90
C HIS A 111 1.62 17.84 -18.85
N GLY A 112 1.68 19.08 -18.36
CA GLY A 112 1.49 20.29 -19.19
C GLY A 112 0.08 20.43 -19.77
N VAL A 113 -0.90 19.87 -19.09
CA VAL A 113 -2.33 19.93 -19.50
C VAL A 113 -3.12 20.80 -18.54
#